data_040a2fcb2eb61def7218bd9b96f3ea1e
#
_entry.id   040a2fcb2eb61def7218bd9b96f3ea1e
#
_cell.length_a   1.000
_cell.length_b   1.000
_cell.length_c   1.000
_cell.angle_alpha   90.00
_cell.angle_beta   90.00
_cell.angle_gamma   90.00
#
_symmetry.space_group_name_H-M   'P 1'
#
loop_
_entity.id
_entity.type
_entity.pdbx_description
1 polymer ?
#
loop_
_entity_poly.entity_id
_entity_poly.type
_entity_poly.pdbx_seq_one_letter_code
_entity_poly.pdbx_strand_id
1 'polypeptide(L)'
;MCIRDRPYVGAAAFSHKGGLHVSAVQKDPKTYEHINPEKVGNARNIVVSDQSGKSNIISRLRSIKINIEESDPKIKKLLDEVKDREFIGYSYDGADASFELLARRIIGEIPRYISINEYDVSDKKNKSWEIVSSAKAQLEVDGEKIMCEGEGNGPVNALDNAIRQNVDRLAKYSKYLKDLKLVDYKVRILNTGTEAVTRVSIESTDSKGKNWFTIGVSTNIIDASFKALIDSLDYKLFKDKAPASL
;
A
#
# COMPACT_ATOMS: atom_id res chain seq x y z
N MET A 1 -4.86 -15.59 -16.46
CA MET A 1 -5.50 -14.25 -16.45
C MET A 1 -6.95 -14.40 -16.86
N CYS A 2 -7.88 -14.12 -15.98
CA CYS A 2 -9.30 -14.14 -16.35
C CYS A 2 -9.63 -12.84 -17.08
N ILE A 3 -9.61 -12.85 -18.40
CA ILE A 3 -10.16 -11.75 -19.21
C ILE A 3 -11.67 -11.86 -19.10
N ARG A 4 -12.31 -10.83 -18.54
CA ARG A 4 -13.77 -10.70 -18.54
C ARG A 4 -14.14 -9.78 -19.69
N ASP A 5 -14.69 -10.37 -20.72
CA ASP A 5 -15.18 -9.72 -21.94
C ASP A 5 -16.65 -9.27 -21.83
N ARG A 6 -17.13 -9.13 -20.59
CA ARG A 6 -18.46 -8.58 -20.30
C ARG A 6 -18.39 -7.08 -20.16
N PRO A 7 -19.17 -6.29 -20.92
CA PRO A 7 -19.23 -4.86 -20.78
C PRO A 7 -19.55 -4.44 -19.33
N TYR A 8 -18.91 -3.35 -18.87
CA TYR A 8 -19.14 -2.72 -17.57
C TYR A 8 -18.75 -3.55 -16.33
N VAL A 9 -18.19 -4.74 -16.51
CA VAL A 9 -17.83 -5.64 -15.42
C VAL A 9 -16.36 -5.45 -15.01
N GLY A 10 -16.14 -5.32 -13.70
CA GLY A 10 -14.82 -5.17 -13.09
C GLY A 10 -14.58 -3.76 -12.54
N ALA A 11 -13.77 -3.67 -11.49
CA ALA A 11 -13.51 -2.41 -10.76
C ALA A 11 -12.87 -1.31 -11.62
N ALA A 12 -12.16 -1.68 -12.69
CA ALA A 12 -11.51 -0.75 -13.59
C ALA A 12 -12.34 -0.34 -14.81
N ALA A 13 -13.57 -0.84 -14.97
CA ALA A 13 -14.40 -0.61 -16.16
C ALA A 13 -14.75 0.89 -16.37
N PHE A 14 -14.82 1.65 -15.29
CA PHE A 14 -15.08 3.10 -15.30
C PHE A 14 -13.93 3.87 -14.67
N SER A 15 -12.70 3.45 -14.94
CA SER A 15 -11.51 4.12 -14.43
C SER A 15 -10.99 5.15 -15.41
N HIS A 16 -10.76 6.38 -14.93
CA HIS A 16 -10.19 7.48 -15.70
C HIS A 16 -8.80 7.82 -15.18
N LYS A 17 -7.79 7.83 -16.07
CA LYS A 17 -6.38 8.04 -15.71
C LYS A 17 -5.85 9.40 -16.18
N GLY A 18 -6.12 9.80 -17.41
CA GLY A 18 -5.57 11.02 -18.01
C GLY A 18 -6.13 12.30 -17.40
N GLY A 19 -5.29 13.29 -17.11
CA GLY A 19 -5.69 14.53 -16.44
C GLY A 19 -6.79 15.32 -17.15
N LEU A 20 -6.76 15.41 -18.49
CA LEU A 20 -7.81 16.06 -19.28
C LEU A 20 -9.13 15.30 -19.23
N HIS A 21 -9.08 13.95 -19.30
CA HIS A 21 -10.26 13.08 -19.20
C HIS A 21 -10.93 13.24 -17.83
N VAL A 22 -10.13 13.21 -16.76
CA VAL A 22 -10.65 13.38 -15.39
C VAL A 22 -11.28 14.75 -15.22
N SER A 23 -10.64 15.82 -15.71
CA SER A 23 -11.21 17.16 -15.65
C SER A 23 -12.53 17.27 -16.42
N ALA A 24 -12.63 16.66 -17.58
CA ALA A 24 -13.86 16.66 -18.38
C ALA A 24 -14.99 15.87 -17.69
N VAL A 25 -14.70 14.66 -17.20
CA VAL A 25 -15.68 13.81 -16.49
C VAL A 25 -16.18 14.48 -15.20
N GLN A 26 -15.32 15.25 -14.50
CA GLN A 26 -15.73 16.00 -13.33
C GLN A 26 -16.69 17.14 -13.64
N LYS A 27 -16.56 17.76 -14.83
CA LYS A 27 -17.48 18.82 -15.27
C LYS A 27 -18.79 18.25 -15.80
N ASP A 28 -18.69 17.25 -16.67
CA ASP A 28 -19.84 16.51 -17.19
C ASP A 28 -19.42 15.06 -17.48
N PRO A 29 -19.92 14.09 -16.69
CA PRO A 29 -19.62 12.66 -16.91
C PRO A 29 -19.92 12.18 -18.34
N LYS A 30 -20.92 12.73 -19.00
CA LYS A 30 -21.32 12.33 -20.37
C LYS A 30 -20.24 12.56 -21.41
N THR A 31 -19.18 13.34 -21.11
CA THR A 31 -18.07 13.57 -22.03
C THR A 31 -17.28 12.28 -22.34
N TYR A 32 -17.25 11.33 -21.41
CA TYR A 32 -16.52 10.05 -21.54
C TYR A 32 -17.33 8.83 -21.12
N GLU A 33 -18.45 9.01 -20.43
CA GLU A 33 -19.29 7.92 -19.95
C GLU A 33 -20.65 7.99 -20.66
N HIS A 34 -20.95 7.01 -21.50
CA HIS A 34 -22.24 6.93 -22.18
C HIS A 34 -23.34 6.30 -21.29
N ILE A 35 -22.96 5.72 -20.16
CA ILE A 35 -23.85 5.19 -19.12
C ILE A 35 -23.33 5.56 -17.73
N ASN A 36 -24.23 5.88 -16.79
CA ASN A 36 -23.82 6.08 -15.41
C ASN A 36 -23.40 4.73 -14.78
N PRO A 37 -22.18 4.63 -14.21
CA PRO A 37 -21.67 3.41 -13.58
C PRO A 37 -22.62 2.77 -12.58
N GLU A 38 -23.30 3.58 -11.77
CA GLU A 38 -24.24 3.11 -10.74
C GLU A 38 -25.41 2.32 -11.33
N LYS A 39 -25.86 2.64 -12.55
CA LYS A 39 -26.96 1.92 -13.23
C LYS A 39 -26.59 0.48 -13.60
N VAL A 40 -25.29 0.18 -13.67
CA VAL A 40 -24.77 -1.15 -14.00
C VAL A 40 -24.07 -1.81 -12.81
N GLY A 41 -24.30 -1.29 -11.59
CA GLY A 41 -23.74 -1.86 -10.36
C GLY A 41 -22.23 -1.63 -10.21
N ASN A 42 -21.70 -0.57 -10.85
CA ASN A 42 -20.28 -0.21 -10.79
C ASN A 42 -20.10 1.21 -10.21
N ALA A 43 -18.87 1.66 -10.10
CA ALA A 43 -18.52 2.99 -9.62
C ALA A 43 -17.44 3.63 -10.50
N ARG A 44 -17.47 4.96 -10.59
CA ARG A 44 -16.39 5.73 -11.22
C ARG A 44 -15.15 5.69 -10.35
N ASN A 45 -14.02 5.40 -10.96
CA ASN A 45 -12.73 5.41 -10.31
C ASN A 45 -11.77 6.38 -11.00
N ILE A 46 -11.09 7.23 -10.23
CA ILE A 46 -10.06 8.14 -10.73
C ILE A 46 -8.71 7.61 -10.28
N VAL A 47 -7.93 7.17 -11.26
CA VAL A 47 -6.60 6.62 -11.04
C VAL A 47 -5.59 7.76 -10.96
N VAL A 48 -4.70 7.69 -9.98
CA VAL A 48 -3.55 8.59 -9.85
C VAL A 48 -2.32 7.90 -10.42
N SER A 49 -1.60 8.59 -11.31
CA SER A 49 -0.42 8.05 -11.98
C SER A 49 0.51 9.16 -12.46
N ASP A 50 1.62 8.77 -13.11
CA ASP A 50 2.56 9.66 -13.80
C ASP A 50 1.90 10.63 -14.79
N GLN A 51 0.79 10.20 -15.40
CA GLN A 51 -0.03 11.01 -16.33
C GLN A 51 -1.06 11.89 -15.59
N SER A 52 -1.08 11.83 -14.26
CA SER A 52 -2.02 12.61 -13.47
C SER A 52 -1.65 14.08 -13.44
N GLY A 53 -2.67 14.92 -13.56
CA GLY A 53 -2.58 16.32 -13.27
C GLY A 53 -2.99 16.66 -11.84
N LYS A 54 -2.94 17.94 -11.49
CA LYS A 54 -3.38 18.46 -10.20
C LYS A 54 -4.84 18.07 -9.87
N SER A 55 -5.72 18.07 -10.88
CA SER A 55 -7.13 17.70 -10.73
C SER A 55 -7.34 16.25 -10.28
N ASN A 56 -6.49 15.31 -10.76
CA ASN A 56 -6.56 13.91 -10.34
C ASN A 56 -6.20 13.78 -8.86
N ILE A 57 -5.11 14.45 -8.42
CA ILE A 57 -4.67 14.45 -7.02
C ILE A 57 -5.78 15.02 -6.14
N ILE A 58 -6.35 16.18 -6.48
CA ILE A 58 -7.43 16.80 -5.71
C ILE A 58 -8.65 15.89 -5.63
N SER A 59 -9.06 15.29 -6.75
CA SER A 59 -10.18 14.36 -6.77
C SER A 59 -9.93 13.15 -5.87
N ARG A 60 -8.73 12.60 -5.93
CA ARG A 60 -8.34 11.47 -5.11
C ARG A 60 -8.27 11.81 -3.62
N LEU A 61 -7.74 12.99 -3.27
CA LEU A 61 -7.75 13.49 -1.90
C LEU A 61 -9.17 13.62 -1.34
N ARG A 62 -10.09 14.16 -2.15
CA ARG A 62 -11.52 14.27 -1.78
C ARG A 62 -12.16 12.89 -1.55
N SER A 63 -11.83 11.89 -2.39
CA SER A 63 -12.38 10.53 -2.25
C SER A 63 -11.95 9.84 -0.94
N ILE A 64 -10.75 10.15 -0.43
CA ILE A 64 -10.25 9.68 0.87
C ILE A 64 -10.52 10.66 2.02
N LYS A 65 -11.43 11.63 1.78
CA LYS A 65 -11.89 12.61 2.77
C LYS A 65 -10.78 13.51 3.33
N ILE A 66 -9.79 13.83 2.51
CA ILE A 66 -8.80 14.86 2.80
C ILE A 66 -9.27 16.16 2.13
N ASN A 67 -9.60 17.15 2.96
CA ASN A 67 -9.98 18.48 2.51
C ASN A 67 -8.77 19.40 2.58
N ILE A 68 -8.28 19.81 1.42
CA ILE A 68 -7.17 20.73 1.28
C ILE A 68 -7.52 21.77 0.21
N GLU A 69 -7.10 23.00 0.40
CA GLU A 69 -7.30 24.05 -0.59
C GLU A 69 -6.51 23.77 -1.87
N GLU A 70 -7.12 24.06 -3.01
CA GLU A 70 -6.50 23.80 -4.31
C GLU A 70 -5.20 24.58 -4.53
N SER A 71 -5.02 25.68 -3.83
CA SER A 71 -3.81 26.52 -3.85
C SER A 71 -2.67 25.98 -2.98
N ASP A 72 -2.93 25.02 -2.08
CA ASP A 72 -1.94 24.53 -1.13
C ASP A 72 -0.72 23.90 -1.86
N PRO A 73 0.51 24.33 -1.53
CA PRO A 73 1.73 23.82 -2.14
C PRO A 73 1.96 22.32 -1.89
N LYS A 74 1.35 21.75 -0.86
CA LYS A 74 1.42 20.33 -0.56
C LYS A 74 0.82 19.46 -1.69
N ILE A 75 -0.16 19.99 -2.45
CA ILE A 75 -0.72 19.29 -3.61
C ILE A 75 0.35 19.09 -4.70
N LYS A 76 1.13 20.14 -4.97
CA LYS A 76 2.25 20.05 -5.93
C LYS A 76 3.29 19.05 -5.43
N LYS A 77 3.68 19.15 -4.16
CA LYS A 77 4.63 18.20 -3.55
C LYS A 77 4.15 16.75 -3.65
N LEU A 78 2.86 16.50 -3.39
CA LEU A 78 2.28 15.16 -3.53
C LEU A 78 2.29 14.69 -4.99
N LEU A 79 1.96 15.56 -5.94
CA LEU A 79 1.99 15.21 -7.36
C LEU A 79 3.40 14.84 -7.83
N ASP A 80 4.39 15.63 -7.44
CA ASP A 80 5.80 15.40 -7.80
C ASP A 80 6.27 14.07 -7.17
N GLU A 81 6.01 13.84 -5.88
CA GLU A 81 6.36 12.59 -5.19
C GLU A 81 5.68 11.36 -5.82
N VAL A 82 4.40 11.47 -6.23
CA VAL A 82 3.71 10.36 -6.92
C VAL A 82 4.41 10.03 -8.23
N LYS A 83 4.78 11.04 -9.02
CA LYS A 83 5.49 10.84 -10.30
C LYS A 83 6.85 10.21 -10.11
N ASP A 84 7.62 10.70 -9.14
CA ASP A 84 8.95 10.17 -8.81
C ASP A 84 8.85 8.70 -8.37
N ARG A 85 7.88 8.38 -7.52
CA ARG A 85 7.64 7.00 -7.10
C ARG A 85 7.16 6.10 -8.25
N GLU A 86 6.28 6.57 -9.10
CA GLU A 86 5.86 5.78 -10.27
C GLU A 86 7.01 5.55 -11.25
N PHE A 87 7.89 6.53 -11.42
CA PHE A 87 9.09 6.38 -12.23
C PHE A 87 10.00 5.24 -11.73
N ILE A 88 10.14 5.08 -10.43
CA ILE A 88 10.90 3.96 -9.83
C ILE A 88 10.10 2.67 -9.71
N GLY A 89 8.85 2.63 -10.16
CA GLY A 89 8.09 1.40 -10.29
C GLY A 89 6.86 1.26 -9.38
N TYR A 90 6.51 2.23 -8.54
CA TYR A 90 5.24 2.22 -7.81
C TYR A 90 4.06 2.28 -8.78
N SER A 91 2.90 1.83 -8.34
CA SER A 91 1.63 2.03 -9.02
C SER A 91 0.51 2.11 -7.99
N TYR A 92 -0.08 3.27 -7.86
CA TYR A 92 -1.16 3.50 -6.90
C TYR A 92 -2.53 3.08 -7.44
N ASP A 93 -2.58 2.52 -8.65
CA ASP A 93 -3.78 1.87 -9.16
C ASP A 93 -4.04 0.57 -8.41
N GLY A 94 -5.10 0.56 -7.63
CA GLY A 94 -5.44 -0.55 -6.73
C GLY A 94 -4.63 -0.62 -5.42
N ALA A 95 -3.73 0.33 -5.14
CA ALA A 95 -2.98 0.42 -3.89
C ALA A 95 -3.41 1.64 -3.06
N ASP A 96 -4.71 1.72 -2.77
CA ASP A 96 -5.37 2.87 -2.16
C ASP A 96 -4.80 3.21 -0.78
N ALA A 97 -4.44 2.21 0.01
CA ALA A 97 -3.88 2.42 1.34
C ALA A 97 -2.50 3.08 1.28
N SER A 98 -1.61 2.61 0.39
CA SER A 98 -0.30 3.25 0.23
C SER A 98 -0.40 4.67 -0.32
N PHE A 99 -1.36 4.96 -1.22
CA PHE A 99 -1.61 6.32 -1.66
C PHE A 99 -2.12 7.21 -0.51
N GLU A 100 -3.08 6.73 0.28
CA GLU A 100 -3.63 7.47 1.43
C GLU A 100 -2.53 7.76 2.47
N LEU A 101 -1.68 6.78 2.77
CA LEU A 101 -0.53 6.96 3.66
C LEU A 101 0.45 8.01 3.13
N LEU A 102 0.80 7.94 1.85
CA LEU A 102 1.69 8.91 1.21
C LEU A 102 1.12 10.33 1.30
N ALA A 103 -0.15 10.49 0.92
CA ALA A 103 -0.83 11.79 0.94
C ALA A 103 -0.85 12.38 2.35
N ARG A 104 -1.24 11.59 3.35
CA ARG A 104 -1.31 12.04 4.74
C ARG A 104 0.06 12.32 5.35
N ARG A 105 1.11 11.56 5.00
CA ARG A 105 2.49 11.84 5.43
C ARG A 105 2.98 13.19 4.90
N ILE A 106 2.66 13.54 3.65
CA ILE A 106 3.03 14.83 3.05
C ILE A 106 2.25 15.99 3.68
N ILE A 107 0.98 15.76 4.00
CA ILE A 107 0.12 16.76 4.65
C ILE A 107 0.46 16.91 6.14
N GLY A 108 1.08 15.90 6.75
CA GLY A 108 1.46 15.90 8.17
C GLY A 108 0.36 15.41 9.10
N GLU A 109 -0.59 14.61 8.59
CA GLU A 109 -1.71 14.06 9.37
C GLU A 109 -1.45 12.67 9.96
N ILE A 110 -0.44 11.94 9.48
CA ILE A 110 -0.11 10.62 10.02
C ILE A 110 0.96 10.75 11.09
N PRO A 111 0.70 10.28 12.30
CA PRO A 111 1.71 10.14 13.32
C PRO A 111 2.70 9.01 12.97
N ARG A 112 3.85 9.03 13.60
CA ARG A 112 4.77 7.90 13.59
C ARG A 112 4.19 6.81 14.52
N TYR A 113 4.14 5.56 14.05
CA TYR A 113 3.68 4.44 14.87
C TYR A 113 4.82 3.50 15.22
N ILE A 114 5.40 2.86 14.22
CA ILE A 114 6.48 1.89 14.39
C ILE A 114 7.64 2.34 13.51
N SER A 115 8.81 2.41 14.07
CA SER A 115 10.06 2.56 13.32
C SER A 115 10.77 1.24 13.22
N ILE A 116 11.40 1.02 12.08
CA ILE A 116 12.21 -0.15 11.83
C ILE A 116 13.63 0.32 11.68
N ASN A 117 14.50 -0.16 12.57
CA ASN A 117 15.88 0.23 12.56
C ASN A 117 16.71 -0.69 11.68
N GLU A 118 16.50 -1.99 11.82
CA GLU A 118 17.21 -3.00 11.06
C GLU A 118 16.41 -4.30 10.95
N TYR A 119 16.69 -5.10 9.95
CA TYR A 119 16.21 -6.47 9.86
C TYR A 119 17.26 -7.36 9.19
N ASP A 120 17.26 -8.63 9.54
CA ASP A 120 18.05 -9.68 8.95
C ASP A 120 17.15 -10.84 8.55
N VAL A 121 17.40 -11.44 7.40
CA VAL A 121 16.67 -12.61 6.91
C VAL A 121 17.67 -13.62 6.37
N SER A 122 17.59 -14.85 6.86
CA SER A 122 18.47 -15.91 6.40
C SER A 122 17.71 -17.18 6.03
N ASP A 123 18.08 -17.77 4.90
CA ASP A 123 17.57 -19.05 4.43
C ASP A 123 18.61 -20.13 4.72
N LYS A 124 18.18 -21.21 5.38
CA LYS A 124 19.00 -22.40 5.62
C LYS A 124 18.38 -23.59 4.92
N LYS A 125 19.15 -24.20 4.02
CA LYS A 125 18.79 -25.46 3.38
C LYS A 125 19.44 -26.62 4.13
N ASN A 126 18.62 -27.54 4.64
CA ASN A 126 19.12 -28.72 5.31
C ASN A 126 19.51 -29.83 4.31
N LYS A 127 20.07 -30.94 4.82
CA LYS A 127 20.45 -32.10 3.99
C LYS A 127 19.27 -32.79 3.31
N SER A 128 18.06 -32.62 3.82
CA SER A 128 16.81 -33.16 3.26
C SER A 128 16.18 -32.23 2.22
N TRP A 129 16.92 -31.21 1.78
CA TRP A 129 16.46 -30.20 0.82
C TRP A 129 15.32 -29.29 1.30
N GLU A 130 14.96 -29.35 2.56
CA GLU A 130 14.02 -28.43 3.16
C GLU A 130 14.68 -27.07 3.42
N ILE A 131 13.96 -26.00 3.09
CA ILE A 131 14.40 -24.63 3.33
C ILE A 131 13.60 -24.12 4.54
N VAL A 132 14.32 -23.61 5.52
CA VAL A 132 13.77 -22.88 6.65
C VAL A 132 14.32 -21.47 6.60
N SER A 133 13.42 -20.50 6.55
CA SER A 133 13.77 -19.10 6.61
C SER A 133 13.59 -18.59 8.03
N SER A 134 14.56 -17.84 8.52
CA SER A 134 14.48 -17.13 9.81
C SER A 134 14.64 -15.63 9.57
N ALA A 135 13.89 -14.84 10.31
CA ALA A 135 13.95 -13.38 10.27
C ALA A 135 14.08 -12.79 11.65
N LYS A 136 14.87 -11.72 11.75
CA LYS A 136 14.98 -10.86 12.93
C LYS A 136 14.71 -9.44 12.49
N ALA A 137 13.92 -8.70 13.25
CA ALA A 137 13.65 -7.30 13.02
C ALA A 137 13.75 -6.51 14.31
N GLN A 138 14.45 -5.39 14.31
CA GLN A 138 14.46 -4.45 15.42
C GLN A 138 13.47 -3.34 15.15
N LEU A 139 12.36 -3.38 15.88
CA LEU A 139 11.32 -2.36 15.83
C LEU A 139 11.55 -1.35 16.96
N GLU A 140 11.05 -0.14 16.80
CA GLU A 140 11.07 0.88 17.84
C GLU A 140 9.69 1.50 18.01
N VAL A 141 9.20 1.52 19.23
CA VAL A 141 7.94 2.14 19.65
C VAL A 141 8.18 2.92 20.93
N ASP A 142 7.81 4.20 20.94
CA ASP A 142 8.01 5.11 22.09
C ASP A 142 9.47 5.17 22.60
N GLY A 143 10.44 5.05 21.67
CA GLY A 143 11.87 5.01 21.97
C GLY A 143 12.39 3.66 22.49
N GLU A 144 11.53 2.70 22.73
CA GLU A 144 11.93 1.34 23.14
C GLU A 144 12.22 0.47 21.90
N LYS A 145 13.38 -0.19 21.93
CA LYS A 145 13.80 -1.13 20.89
C LYS A 145 13.30 -2.53 21.22
N ILE A 146 12.59 -3.12 20.30
CA ILE A 146 11.93 -4.42 20.44
C ILE A 146 12.48 -5.36 19.38
N MET A 147 13.20 -6.40 19.81
CA MET A 147 13.66 -7.46 18.92
C MET A 147 12.52 -8.45 18.66
N CYS A 148 12.20 -8.63 17.39
CA CYS A 148 11.21 -9.56 16.89
C CYS A 148 11.90 -10.65 16.07
N GLU A 149 11.58 -11.91 16.36
CA GLU A 149 12.14 -13.07 15.65
C GLU A 149 11.01 -13.96 15.17
N GLY A 150 11.19 -14.56 14.00
CA GLY A 150 10.21 -15.48 13.41
C GLY A 150 10.84 -16.42 12.40
N GLU A 151 10.19 -17.57 12.23
CA GLU A 151 10.53 -18.55 11.21
C GLU A 151 9.37 -18.72 10.23
N GLY A 152 9.68 -19.14 9.00
CA GLY A 152 8.67 -19.33 7.97
C GLY A 152 9.15 -20.19 6.81
N ASN A 153 8.24 -20.48 5.89
CA ASN A 153 8.52 -21.28 4.69
C ASN A 153 9.28 -20.51 3.59
N GLY A 154 9.58 -19.23 3.86
CA GLY A 154 10.31 -18.36 2.98
C GLY A 154 10.59 -17.01 3.67
N PRO A 155 11.52 -16.20 3.11
CA PRO A 155 12.02 -14.99 3.78
C PRO A 155 10.94 -13.98 4.12
N VAL A 156 9.96 -13.78 3.24
CA VAL A 156 8.85 -12.84 3.48
C VAL A 156 7.90 -13.37 4.56
N ASN A 157 7.62 -14.68 4.55
CA ASN A 157 6.78 -15.30 5.58
C ASN A 157 7.47 -15.29 6.95
N ALA A 158 8.78 -15.53 6.99
CA ALA A 158 9.55 -15.42 8.23
C ALA A 158 9.50 -14.00 8.81
N LEU A 159 9.62 -12.99 7.95
CA LEU A 159 9.57 -11.59 8.35
C LEU A 159 8.17 -11.17 8.83
N ASP A 160 7.10 -11.59 8.13
CA ASP A 160 5.71 -11.38 8.56
C ASP A 160 5.46 -12.06 9.91
N ASN A 161 5.93 -13.30 10.09
CA ASN A 161 5.84 -14.02 11.35
C ASN A 161 6.63 -13.36 12.47
N ALA A 162 7.83 -12.83 12.18
CA ALA A 162 8.63 -12.09 13.17
C ALA A 162 7.82 -10.94 13.77
N ILE A 163 7.10 -10.19 12.94
CA ILE A 163 6.26 -9.08 13.42
C ILE A 163 5.01 -9.63 14.14
N ARG A 164 4.26 -10.54 13.52
CA ARG A 164 2.96 -11.00 14.04
C ARG A 164 3.07 -11.80 15.33
N GLN A 165 4.06 -12.68 15.45
CA GLN A 165 4.25 -13.47 16.68
C GLN A 165 4.73 -12.63 17.86
N ASN A 166 5.29 -11.46 17.59
CA ASN A 166 5.77 -10.53 18.60
C ASN A 166 4.86 -9.30 18.79
N VAL A 167 3.66 -9.30 18.19
CA VAL A 167 2.69 -8.18 18.33
C VAL A 167 2.37 -7.90 19.82
N ASP A 168 2.37 -8.92 20.67
CA ASP A 168 2.13 -8.74 22.10
C ASP A 168 3.25 -7.96 22.80
N ARG A 169 4.47 -7.97 22.26
CA ARG A 169 5.59 -7.15 22.74
C ARG A 169 5.42 -5.67 22.34
N LEU A 170 4.64 -5.41 21.30
CA LEU A 170 4.22 -4.06 20.90
C LEU A 170 3.02 -3.62 21.76
N ALA A 171 3.13 -3.65 23.07
CA ALA A 171 2.03 -3.54 24.06
C ALA A 171 0.99 -2.46 23.68
N LYS A 172 1.45 -1.29 23.22
CA LYS A 172 0.62 -0.17 22.79
C LYS A 172 -0.25 -0.49 21.58
N TYR A 173 0.25 -1.31 20.64
CA TYR A 173 -0.38 -1.59 19.35
C TYR A 173 -0.96 -3.00 19.23
N SER A 174 -0.67 -3.88 20.19
CA SER A 174 -1.11 -5.28 20.17
C SER A 174 -2.61 -5.43 19.87
N LYS A 175 -3.46 -4.70 20.57
CA LYS A 175 -4.93 -4.77 20.41
C LYS A 175 -5.42 -4.36 19.01
N TYR A 176 -4.65 -3.54 18.28
CA TYR A 176 -5.01 -3.09 16.94
C TYR A 176 -4.51 -4.03 15.84
N LEU A 177 -3.43 -4.78 16.11
CA LEU A 177 -2.75 -5.58 15.10
C LEU A 177 -3.08 -7.08 15.16
N LYS A 178 -3.66 -7.57 16.27
CA LYS A 178 -4.02 -9.00 16.46
C LYS A 178 -4.95 -9.56 15.41
N ASP A 179 -5.86 -8.75 14.88
CA ASP A 179 -6.86 -9.16 13.91
C ASP A 179 -6.45 -8.92 12.45
N LEU A 180 -5.27 -8.33 12.25
CA LEU A 180 -4.71 -8.09 10.91
C LEU A 180 -4.29 -9.41 10.26
N LYS A 181 -4.76 -9.66 9.04
CA LYS A 181 -4.41 -10.83 8.24
C LYS A 181 -3.96 -10.42 6.85
N LEU A 182 -2.92 -11.07 6.35
CA LEU A 182 -2.53 -11.00 4.95
C LEU A 182 -3.43 -11.96 4.17
N VAL A 183 -4.11 -11.45 3.14
CA VAL A 183 -5.07 -12.21 2.31
C VAL A 183 -4.43 -12.62 1.00
N ASP A 184 -3.69 -11.70 0.38
CA ASP A 184 -3.07 -11.94 -0.93
C ASP A 184 -1.70 -11.25 -1.00
N TYR A 185 -0.79 -11.90 -1.73
CA TYR A 185 0.57 -11.44 -1.93
C TYR A 185 0.95 -11.64 -3.38
N LYS A 186 1.23 -10.53 -4.08
CA LYS A 186 1.58 -10.54 -5.50
C LYS A 186 2.92 -9.87 -5.74
N VAL A 187 3.75 -10.52 -6.53
CA VAL A 187 5.06 -10.01 -6.95
C VAL A 187 5.05 -9.78 -8.45
N ARG A 188 5.55 -8.63 -8.86
CA ARG A 188 5.73 -8.28 -10.26
C ARG A 188 7.15 -7.76 -10.50
N ILE A 189 7.85 -8.40 -11.41
CA ILE A 189 9.15 -7.92 -11.92
C ILE A 189 8.85 -6.92 -13.02
N LEU A 190 9.43 -5.72 -12.93
CA LEU A 190 9.10 -4.60 -13.81
C LEU A 190 10.02 -4.46 -15.02
N ASN A 191 11.27 -4.89 -14.89
CA ASN A 191 12.30 -4.85 -15.93
C ASN A 191 13.10 -6.13 -15.94
N THR A 192 14.04 -6.27 -16.87
CA THR A 192 14.82 -7.50 -17.07
C THR A 192 16.14 -7.44 -16.30
N GLY A 193 16.71 -8.62 -16.03
CA GLY A 193 18.01 -8.78 -15.38
C GLY A 193 17.93 -9.16 -13.90
N THR A 194 19.08 -9.44 -13.31
CA THR A 194 19.18 -9.84 -11.89
C THR A 194 18.99 -8.66 -10.93
N GLU A 195 19.13 -7.43 -11.42
CA GLU A 195 18.90 -6.18 -10.69
C GLU A 195 17.50 -5.61 -10.98
N ALA A 196 16.60 -6.45 -11.48
CA ALA A 196 15.25 -6.04 -11.84
C ALA A 196 14.49 -5.45 -10.66
N VAL A 197 13.85 -4.33 -10.90
CA VAL A 197 12.94 -3.71 -9.92
C VAL A 197 11.74 -4.62 -9.70
N THR A 198 11.48 -4.93 -8.45
CA THR A 198 10.38 -5.76 -8.01
C THR A 198 9.33 -4.90 -7.32
N ARG A 199 8.09 -5.05 -7.77
CA ARG A 199 6.91 -4.48 -7.12
C ARG A 199 6.17 -5.56 -6.38
N VAL A 200 5.93 -5.35 -5.10
CA VAL A 200 5.12 -6.22 -4.24
C VAL A 200 3.82 -5.51 -3.91
N SER A 201 2.70 -6.20 -4.08
CA SER A 201 1.37 -5.76 -3.65
C SER A 201 0.83 -6.72 -2.62
N ILE A 202 0.37 -6.21 -1.50
CA ILE A 202 -0.20 -6.97 -0.39
C ILE A 202 -1.65 -6.55 -0.19
N GLU A 203 -2.54 -7.53 -0.15
CA GLU A 203 -3.90 -7.35 0.33
C GLU A 203 -3.99 -7.81 1.77
N SER A 204 -4.45 -6.93 2.63
CA SER A 204 -4.68 -7.21 4.05
C SER A 204 -6.14 -7.01 4.42
N THR A 205 -6.58 -7.70 5.47
CA THR A 205 -7.93 -7.59 6.02
C THR A 205 -7.89 -7.58 7.54
N ASP A 206 -9.00 -7.17 8.15
CA ASP A 206 -9.21 -7.20 9.59
C ASP A 206 -10.52 -7.91 9.97
N SER A 207 -10.78 -8.04 11.26
CA SER A 207 -12.01 -8.64 11.79
C SER A 207 -13.29 -7.91 11.38
N LYS A 208 -13.20 -6.67 10.92
CA LYS A 208 -14.31 -5.87 10.40
C LYS A 208 -14.61 -6.18 8.92
N GLY A 209 -13.85 -7.11 8.31
CA GLY A 209 -14.01 -7.51 6.91
C GLY A 209 -13.62 -6.42 5.90
N LYS A 210 -12.81 -5.45 6.32
CA LYS A 210 -12.29 -4.41 5.43
C LYS A 210 -10.98 -4.88 4.82
N ASN A 211 -10.91 -4.82 3.50
CA ASN A 211 -9.68 -5.11 2.76
C ASN A 211 -9.00 -3.79 2.36
N TRP A 212 -7.68 -3.80 2.35
CA TRP A 212 -6.87 -2.70 1.81
C TRP A 212 -5.61 -3.24 1.14
N PHE A 213 -5.10 -2.45 0.21
CA PHE A 213 -3.96 -2.82 -0.60
C PHE A 213 -2.79 -1.88 -0.34
N THR A 214 -1.64 -2.47 -0.10
CA THR A 214 -0.37 -1.74 0.05
C THR A 214 0.66 -2.22 -0.95
N ILE A 215 1.65 -1.38 -1.22
CA ILE A 215 2.63 -1.60 -2.26
C ILE A 215 4.03 -1.22 -1.78
N GLY A 216 5.01 -2.06 -2.12
CA GLY A 216 6.42 -1.76 -1.92
C GLY A 216 7.21 -2.02 -3.20
N VAL A 217 8.25 -1.24 -3.42
CA VAL A 217 9.12 -1.34 -4.59
C VAL A 217 10.57 -1.30 -4.17
N SER A 218 11.35 -2.21 -4.71
CA SER A 218 12.81 -2.30 -4.52
C SER A 218 13.42 -3.23 -5.58
N THR A 219 14.72 -3.15 -5.78
CA THR A 219 15.50 -4.18 -6.47
C THR A 219 15.66 -5.45 -5.63
N ASN A 220 15.44 -5.37 -4.32
CA ASN A 220 15.41 -6.51 -3.41
C ASN A 220 13.95 -6.86 -3.07
N ILE A 221 13.54 -8.09 -3.41
CA ILE A 221 12.16 -8.57 -3.18
C ILE A 221 11.78 -8.56 -1.69
N ILE A 222 12.73 -8.83 -0.80
CA ILE A 222 12.48 -8.84 0.65
C ILE A 222 12.21 -7.42 1.13
N ASP A 223 13.02 -6.44 0.70
CA ASP A 223 12.82 -5.03 1.01
C ASP A 223 11.50 -4.49 0.43
N ALA A 224 11.18 -4.85 -0.82
CA ALA A 224 9.88 -4.48 -1.41
C ALA A 224 8.71 -5.05 -0.61
N SER A 225 8.81 -6.32 -0.19
CA SER A 225 7.77 -6.97 0.63
C SER A 225 7.64 -6.33 1.99
N PHE A 226 8.76 -6.01 2.60
CA PHE A 226 8.80 -5.40 3.93
C PHE A 226 8.19 -4.00 3.93
N LYS A 227 8.50 -3.16 2.92
CA LYS A 227 7.86 -1.86 2.72
C LYS A 227 6.33 -1.96 2.63
N ALA A 228 5.83 -2.93 1.86
CA ALA A 228 4.40 -3.15 1.72
C ALA A 228 3.75 -3.65 3.02
N LEU A 229 4.43 -4.52 3.78
CA LEU A 229 3.98 -5.00 5.10
C LEU A 229 3.88 -3.87 6.11
N ILE A 230 4.90 -3.02 6.19
CA ILE A 230 4.92 -1.90 7.13
C ILE A 230 3.83 -0.88 6.78
N ASP A 231 3.66 -0.55 5.52
CA ASP A 231 2.54 0.30 5.11
C ASP A 231 1.19 -0.32 5.50
N SER A 232 1.05 -1.65 5.46
CA SER A 232 -0.18 -2.32 5.90
C SER A 232 -0.42 -2.18 7.41
N LEU A 233 0.62 -2.30 8.23
CA LEU A 233 0.54 -2.08 9.68
C LEU A 233 0.20 -0.62 10.00
N ASP A 234 0.91 0.33 9.41
CA ASP A 234 0.68 1.77 9.59
C ASP A 234 -0.74 2.17 9.19
N TYR A 235 -1.23 1.61 8.08
CA TYR A 235 -2.59 1.88 7.63
C TYR A 235 -3.64 1.36 8.61
N LYS A 236 -3.46 0.16 9.14
CA LYS A 236 -4.34 -0.41 10.18
C LYS A 236 -4.35 0.46 11.43
N LEU A 237 -3.17 0.82 11.93
CA LEU A 237 -3.02 1.67 13.12
C LEU A 237 -3.68 3.03 12.92
N PHE A 238 -3.47 3.64 11.75
CA PHE A 238 -4.11 4.90 11.39
C PHE A 238 -5.64 4.79 11.33
N LYS A 239 -6.17 3.78 10.63
CA LYS A 239 -7.62 3.57 10.48
C LYS A 239 -8.32 3.30 11.81
N ASP A 240 -7.68 2.60 12.71
CA ASP A 240 -8.21 2.32 14.05
C ASP A 240 -7.90 3.43 15.08
N LYS A 241 -7.33 4.56 14.61
CA LYS A 241 -7.01 5.72 15.44
C LYS A 241 -6.10 5.35 16.63
N ALA A 242 -5.10 4.50 16.38
CA ALA A 242 -4.11 4.18 17.39
C ALA A 242 -3.35 5.44 17.83
N PRO A 243 -2.93 5.53 19.10
CA PRO A 243 -2.16 6.67 19.57
C PRO A 243 -0.79 6.71 18.88
N ALA A 244 -0.28 7.92 18.59
CA ALA A 244 1.05 8.11 18.04
C ALA A 244 2.14 7.50 18.94
N SER A 245 3.27 7.10 18.35
CA SER A 245 4.51 6.89 19.09
C SER A 245 5.05 8.25 19.53
N LEU A 246 5.61 8.30 20.73
CA LEU A 246 6.23 9.49 21.33
C LEU A 246 7.58 9.81 20.69
#